data_10dc122cd291a6459cf10586661cb3ec
#
_entry.id   10dc122cd291a6459cf10586661cb3ec
#
_cell.length_a   1.000
_cell.length_b   1.000
_cell.length_c   1.000
_cell.angle_alpha   90.00
_cell.angle_beta   90.00
_cell.angle_gamma   90.00
#
_symmetry.space_group_name_H-M   'P 1'
#
loop_
_entity.id
_entity.type
_entity.pdbx_description
1 polymer ?
#
loop_
_entity_poly.entity_id
_entity_poly.type
_entity_poly.pdbx_seq_one_letter_code
_entity_poly.pdbx_strand_id
1 'polypeptide(L)'
;MRRILVIFIFLIIAGCGKENRWDCFKSYGDEITESRSIGDFDSVFLESNIDIEYHYADDYRVEVVFGENIIEHIKTKVESGALKISNEATCNWVRDLSKRPLIKIFAPTLSYMENRCSGDITFLDTLHSNEFVYEQWESNGVANFLVENDLTVITMHVGFSDVTIKGITTQAELYSASTGRLRAKHLISPVTLSNNSSVQDMELYASDYLYAEINLSGNIKYAGGPPTIDTRLIGSGELIEF
;
A
#
# COMPACT_ATOMS: atom_id res chain seq x y z
N MET A 1 21.43 -43.46 -22.94
CA MET A 1 20.66 -42.23 -23.08
C MET A 1 19.19 -42.37 -22.63
N ARG A 2 18.46 -43.39 -23.10
CA ARG A 2 17.03 -43.58 -22.75
C ARG A 2 16.78 -43.82 -21.24
N ARG A 3 17.69 -44.49 -20.50
CA ARG A 3 17.59 -44.74 -19.05
C ARG A 3 17.90 -43.47 -18.21
N ILE A 4 18.78 -42.59 -18.69
CA ILE A 4 19.13 -41.33 -18.02
C ILE A 4 17.98 -40.33 -18.16
N LEU A 5 17.29 -40.32 -19.32
CA LEU A 5 16.12 -39.46 -19.54
C LEU A 5 14.95 -39.81 -18.60
N VAL A 6 14.72 -41.11 -18.35
CA VAL A 6 13.68 -41.60 -17.44
C VAL A 6 13.97 -41.21 -15.99
N ILE A 7 15.25 -41.26 -15.57
CA ILE A 7 15.67 -40.85 -14.21
C ILE A 7 15.52 -39.34 -14.04
N PHE A 8 15.81 -38.54 -15.08
CA PHE A 8 15.62 -37.07 -15.04
C PHE A 8 14.16 -36.67 -14.94
N ILE A 9 13.26 -37.37 -15.65
CA ILE A 9 11.80 -37.16 -15.54
C ILE A 9 11.26 -37.53 -14.15
N PHE A 10 11.82 -38.59 -13.50
CA PHE A 10 11.41 -39.00 -12.15
C PHE A 10 11.87 -38.02 -11.05
N LEU A 11 13.00 -37.35 -11.22
CA LEU A 11 13.52 -36.35 -10.29
C LEU A 11 12.71 -35.03 -10.29
N ILE A 12 12.07 -34.68 -11.42
CA ILE A 12 11.25 -33.48 -11.54
C ILE A 12 9.93 -33.65 -10.76
N ILE A 13 9.44 -34.88 -10.59
CA ILE A 13 8.16 -35.16 -9.90
C ILE A 13 8.31 -35.16 -8.36
N ALA A 14 9.52 -35.27 -7.83
CA ALA A 14 9.77 -35.34 -6.40
C ALA A 14 9.95 -33.99 -5.70
N GLY A 15 9.95 -32.88 -6.45
CA GLY A 15 10.30 -31.54 -5.94
C GLY A 15 9.13 -30.69 -5.47
N CYS A 16 7.87 -31.06 -5.72
CA CYS A 16 6.72 -30.29 -5.23
C CYS A 16 6.23 -30.85 -3.89
N GLY A 17 6.17 -29.98 -2.87
CA GLY A 17 5.57 -30.31 -1.58
C GLY A 17 4.15 -30.89 -1.77
N LYS A 18 3.75 -31.83 -0.91
CA LYS A 18 2.50 -32.58 -1.06
C LYS A 18 1.24 -31.70 -1.03
N GLU A 19 1.29 -30.54 -0.40
CA GLU A 19 0.14 -29.66 -0.16
C GLU A 19 -0.28 -28.85 -1.39
N ASN A 20 0.65 -28.49 -2.30
CA ASN A 20 0.37 -27.60 -3.43
C ASN A 20 0.53 -28.29 -4.80
N ARG A 21 0.54 -29.60 -4.85
CA ARG A 21 0.88 -30.40 -6.05
C ARG A 21 -0.05 -30.18 -7.24
N TRP A 22 -1.31 -29.73 -6.99
CA TRP A 22 -2.35 -29.57 -7.99
C TRP A 22 -2.80 -28.10 -8.16
N ASP A 23 -2.21 -27.17 -7.43
CA ASP A 23 -2.62 -25.75 -7.47
C ASP A 23 -2.52 -25.13 -8.85
N CYS A 24 -1.53 -25.53 -9.64
CA CYS A 24 -1.37 -25.04 -11.02
C CYS A 24 -2.55 -25.42 -11.94
N PHE A 25 -3.35 -26.39 -11.56
CA PHE A 25 -4.48 -26.89 -12.36
C PHE A 25 -5.83 -26.47 -11.80
N LYS A 26 -5.88 -25.83 -10.61
CA LYS A 26 -7.12 -25.30 -10.06
C LYS A 26 -7.58 -24.11 -10.89
N SER A 27 -8.82 -24.16 -11.37
CA SER A 27 -9.50 -23.03 -12.00
C SER A 27 -9.83 -21.98 -10.93
N TYR A 28 -10.13 -20.76 -11.35
CA TYR A 28 -10.57 -19.67 -10.44
C TYR A 28 -11.83 -20.08 -9.65
N GLY A 29 -12.77 -20.76 -10.29
CA GLY A 29 -14.09 -21.06 -9.73
C GLY A 29 -15.02 -19.84 -9.75
N ASP A 30 -16.10 -19.89 -8.98
CA ASP A 30 -16.97 -18.74 -8.77
C ASP A 30 -16.33 -17.77 -7.80
N GLU A 31 -16.62 -16.48 -7.93
CA GLU A 31 -16.16 -15.47 -6.98
C GLU A 31 -17.01 -15.57 -5.70
N ILE A 32 -16.35 -15.70 -4.57
CA ILE A 32 -16.98 -15.78 -3.26
C ILE A 32 -16.38 -14.74 -2.31
N THR A 33 -17.10 -14.46 -1.24
CA THR A 33 -16.64 -13.63 -0.12
C THR A 33 -16.51 -14.50 1.12
N GLU A 34 -15.31 -14.53 1.70
CA GLU A 34 -15.03 -15.22 2.95
C GLU A 34 -14.77 -14.20 4.06
N SER A 35 -15.61 -14.16 5.08
CA SER A 35 -15.41 -13.30 6.25
C SER A 35 -14.55 -14.03 7.28
N ARG A 36 -13.49 -13.37 7.74
CA ARG A 36 -12.51 -13.87 8.70
C ARG A 36 -12.52 -13.00 9.95
N SER A 37 -12.92 -13.58 11.07
CA SER A 37 -12.74 -12.97 12.38
C SER A 37 -11.25 -13.05 12.76
N ILE A 38 -10.65 -11.90 13.06
CA ILE A 38 -9.23 -11.77 13.41
C ILE A 38 -9.10 -11.02 14.74
N GLY A 39 -7.95 -11.13 15.37
CA GLY A 39 -7.66 -10.33 16.56
C GLY A 39 -7.46 -8.85 16.22
N ASP A 40 -7.44 -8.02 17.26
CA ASP A 40 -7.19 -6.59 17.14
C ASP A 40 -5.80 -6.33 16.55
N PHE A 41 -5.68 -5.30 15.73
CA PHE A 41 -4.42 -4.87 15.12
C PHE A 41 -4.42 -3.34 14.97
N ASP A 42 -3.24 -2.77 14.95
CA ASP A 42 -3.01 -1.35 14.68
C ASP A 42 -2.10 -1.12 13.46
N SER A 43 -1.53 -2.20 12.94
CA SER A 43 -0.58 -2.18 11.85
C SER A 43 -0.98 -3.17 10.76
N VAL A 44 -0.73 -2.82 9.48
CA VAL A 44 -1.01 -3.68 8.31
C VAL A 44 0.22 -3.81 7.44
N PHE A 45 0.59 -5.04 7.09
CA PHE A 45 1.68 -5.37 6.18
C PHE A 45 1.12 -6.07 4.94
N LEU A 46 1.33 -5.45 3.79
CA LEU A 46 0.78 -5.89 2.52
C LEU A 46 1.87 -6.42 1.60
N GLU A 47 1.70 -7.64 1.14
CA GLU A 47 2.58 -8.27 0.17
C GLU A 47 1.80 -8.86 -1.00
N SER A 48 2.47 -9.04 -2.15
CA SER A 48 1.90 -9.67 -3.35
C SER A 48 1.01 -8.75 -4.19
N ASN A 49 0.15 -9.31 -5.03
CA ASN A 49 -0.74 -8.58 -5.94
C ASN A 49 -2.18 -8.68 -5.41
N ILE A 50 -2.57 -7.75 -4.55
CA ILE A 50 -3.83 -7.76 -3.79
C ILE A 50 -4.40 -6.34 -3.79
N ASP A 51 -5.69 -6.19 -4.04
CA ASP A 51 -6.41 -4.92 -3.87
C ASP A 51 -6.96 -4.81 -2.45
N ILE A 52 -6.88 -3.62 -1.85
CA ILE A 52 -7.26 -3.35 -0.46
C ILE A 52 -8.34 -2.27 -0.42
N GLU A 53 -9.40 -2.52 0.34
CA GLU A 53 -10.36 -1.51 0.78
C GLU A 53 -10.34 -1.40 2.30
N TYR A 54 -10.24 -0.18 2.82
CA TYR A 54 -10.44 0.10 4.24
C TYR A 54 -11.86 0.61 4.47
N HIS A 55 -12.51 0.05 5.48
CA HIS A 55 -13.82 0.44 5.97
C HIS A 55 -13.76 0.68 7.48
N TYR A 56 -14.35 1.77 7.94
CA TYR A 56 -14.54 1.98 9.36
C TYR A 56 -15.54 0.97 9.94
N ALA A 57 -15.19 0.35 11.06
CA ALA A 57 -16.09 -0.49 11.85
C ALA A 57 -15.62 -0.53 13.31
N ASP A 58 -16.55 -0.78 14.22
CA ASP A 58 -16.23 -0.90 15.65
C ASP A 58 -15.53 -2.22 16.00
N ASP A 59 -15.57 -3.20 15.11
CA ASP A 59 -14.96 -4.52 15.25
C ASP A 59 -13.83 -4.74 14.22
N TYR A 60 -12.92 -5.65 14.55
CA TYR A 60 -11.83 -6.05 13.65
C TYR A 60 -12.23 -7.30 12.87
N ARG A 61 -12.30 -7.19 11.57
CA ARG A 61 -12.53 -8.32 10.66
C ARG A 61 -11.94 -8.05 9.29
N VAL A 62 -11.76 -9.11 8.54
CA VAL A 62 -11.33 -9.07 7.14
C VAL A 62 -12.32 -9.85 6.29
N GLU A 63 -12.70 -9.31 5.15
CA GLU A 63 -13.42 -10.04 4.11
C GLU A 63 -12.49 -10.21 2.91
N VAL A 64 -12.37 -11.46 2.46
CA VAL A 64 -11.58 -11.83 1.28
C VAL A 64 -12.54 -12.14 0.16
N VAL A 65 -12.45 -11.40 -0.94
CA VAL A 65 -13.25 -11.63 -2.17
C VAL A 65 -12.33 -12.20 -3.23
N PHE A 66 -12.53 -13.47 -3.59
CA PHE A 66 -11.69 -14.14 -4.57
C PHE A 66 -12.36 -15.43 -5.09
N GLY A 67 -11.70 -16.10 -6.04
CA GLY A 67 -12.20 -17.38 -6.58
C GLY A 67 -12.20 -18.51 -5.56
N GLU A 68 -13.32 -19.23 -5.43
CA GLU A 68 -13.55 -20.28 -4.43
C GLU A 68 -12.46 -21.35 -4.36
N ASN A 69 -11.87 -21.70 -5.51
CA ASN A 69 -10.88 -22.77 -5.58
C ASN A 69 -9.46 -22.36 -5.15
N ILE A 70 -9.24 -21.06 -4.97
CA ILE A 70 -7.90 -20.50 -4.70
C ILE A 70 -7.88 -19.47 -3.55
N ILE A 71 -9.02 -19.14 -2.98
CA ILE A 71 -9.16 -18.19 -1.86
C ILE A 71 -8.36 -18.63 -0.62
N GLU A 72 -8.15 -19.94 -0.44
CA GLU A 72 -7.37 -20.52 0.68
C GLU A 72 -5.90 -20.10 0.67
N HIS A 73 -5.36 -19.65 -0.49
CA HIS A 73 -4.00 -19.16 -0.63
C HIS A 73 -3.82 -17.72 -0.16
N ILE A 74 -4.91 -16.99 0.01
CA ILE A 74 -4.86 -15.66 0.60
C ILE A 74 -4.73 -15.82 2.11
N LYS A 75 -3.60 -15.39 2.65
CA LYS A 75 -3.32 -15.44 4.08
C LYS A 75 -3.63 -14.10 4.72
N THR A 76 -4.32 -14.17 5.84
CA THR A 76 -4.61 -13.02 6.71
C THR A 76 -4.35 -13.46 8.13
N LYS A 77 -3.32 -12.93 8.75
CA LYS A 77 -2.88 -13.35 10.09
C LYS A 77 -2.50 -12.14 10.93
N VAL A 78 -3.00 -12.09 12.16
CA VAL A 78 -2.56 -11.10 13.14
C VAL A 78 -1.47 -11.71 14.01
N GLU A 79 -0.31 -11.06 14.04
CA GLU A 79 0.83 -11.41 14.89
C GLU A 79 1.35 -10.16 15.60
N SER A 80 1.34 -10.17 16.92
CA SER A 80 1.84 -9.05 17.74
C SER A 80 1.21 -7.69 17.38
N GLY A 81 -0.11 -7.66 17.13
CA GLY A 81 -0.83 -6.45 16.75
C GLY A 81 -0.70 -6.05 15.28
N ALA A 82 -0.02 -6.83 14.44
CA ALA A 82 0.17 -6.58 13.03
C ALA A 82 -0.64 -7.56 12.17
N LEU A 83 -1.53 -7.05 11.33
CA LEU A 83 -2.24 -7.81 10.29
C LEU A 83 -1.32 -7.98 9.08
N LYS A 84 -0.92 -9.21 8.81
CA LYS A 84 -0.13 -9.60 7.64
C LYS A 84 -1.05 -10.18 6.58
N ILE A 85 -0.97 -9.65 5.36
CA ILE A 85 -1.77 -10.06 4.21
C ILE A 85 -0.85 -10.45 3.07
N SER A 86 -0.98 -11.69 2.59
CA SER A 86 -0.18 -12.20 1.47
C SER A 86 -0.98 -13.16 0.59
N ASN A 87 -0.56 -13.33 -0.65
CA ASN A 87 -1.05 -14.33 -1.57
C ASN A 87 0.03 -15.40 -1.79
N GLU A 88 -0.13 -16.56 -1.17
CA GLU A 88 0.79 -17.69 -1.27
C GLU A 88 0.47 -18.63 -2.45
N ALA A 89 -0.45 -18.25 -3.35
CA ALA A 89 -0.77 -19.06 -4.51
C ALA A 89 0.46 -19.27 -5.40
N THR A 90 0.77 -20.53 -5.66
CA THR A 90 1.80 -20.91 -6.62
C THR A 90 1.23 -20.88 -8.04
N CYS A 91 2.10 -20.78 -9.04
CA CYS A 91 1.70 -20.84 -10.46
C CYS A 91 0.77 -19.71 -10.93
N ASN A 92 0.87 -18.53 -10.33
CA ASN A 92 0.09 -17.35 -10.78
C ASN A 92 0.31 -17.01 -12.25
N TRP A 93 1.44 -17.41 -12.85
CA TRP A 93 1.79 -17.20 -14.25
C TRP A 93 0.92 -17.98 -15.27
N VAL A 94 0.19 -19.03 -14.82
CA VAL A 94 -0.77 -19.78 -15.68
C VAL A 94 -2.21 -19.31 -15.52
N ARG A 95 -2.47 -18.35 -14.61
CA ARG A 95 -3.80 -17.83 -14.30
C ARG A 95 -4.02 -16.48 -14.94
N ASP A 96 -5.27 -16.09 -15.02
CA ASP A 96 -5.66 -14.75 -15.44
C ASP A 96 -5.19 -13.72 -14.40
N LEU A 97 -4.11 -13.00 -14.70
CA LEU A 97 -3.51 -11.98 -13.82
C LEU A 97 -4.39 -10.74 -13.65
N SER A 98 -5.47 -10.60 -14.45
CA SER A 98 -6.42 -9.50 -14.29
C SER A 98 -7.32 -9.68 -13.07
N LYS A 99 -7.44 -10.90 -12.56
CA LYS A 99 -8.23 -11.22 -11.34
C LYS A 99 -7.34 -11.14 -10.12
N ARG A 100 -7.41 -10.00 -9.43
CA ARG A 100 -6.73 -9.79 -8.15
C ARG A 100 -7.67 -10.10 -6.98
N PRO A 101 -7.16 -10.68 -5.88
CA PRO A 101 -7.94 -10.77 -4.65
C PRO A 101 -8.26 -9.36 -4.16
N LEU A 102 -9.49 -9.14 -3.71
CA LEU A 102 -9.87 -7.94 -2.98
C LEU A 102 -10.00 -8.27 -1.50
N ILE A 103 -9.29 -7.51 -0.67
CA ILE A 103 -9.34 -7.63 0.78
C ILE A 103 -9.99 -6.38 1.35
N LYS A 104 -11.12 -6.56 2.03
CA LYS A 104 -11.78 -5.51 2.78
C LYS A 104 -11.35 -5.61 4.23
N ILE A 105 -10.73 -4.56 4.73
CA ILE A 105 -10.25 -4.43 6.11
C ILE A 105 -11.25 -3.58 6.86
N PHE A 106 -11.81 -4.12 7.93
CA PHE A 106 -12.71 -3.42 8.84
C PHE A 106 -12.02 -3.23 10.17
N ALA A 107 -11.88 -1.98 10.60
CA ALA A 107 -11.23 -1.63 11.85
C ALA A 107 -11.66 -0.24 12.32
N PRO A 108 -11.68 0.02 13.66
CA PRO A 108 -12.00 1.34 14.19
C PRO A 108 -10.86 2.35 13.98
N THR A 109 -9.63 1.86 13.91
CA THR A 109 -8.43 2.69 13.74
C THR A 109 -7.29 1.90 13.12
N LEU A 110 -6.30 2.61 12.60
CA LEU A 110 -5.06 2.07 12.05
C LEU A 110 -3.96 3.12 12.21
N SER A 111 -2.79 2.73 12.71
CA SER A 111 -1.66 3.65 12.90
C SER A 111 -0.53 3.45 11.88
N TYR A 112 -0.38 2.25 11.31
CA TYR A 112 0.71 1.94 10.40
C TYR A 112 0.28 1.04 9.24
N MET A 113 0.77 1.35 8.04
CA MET A 113 0.60 0.49 6.87
C MET A 113 1.88 0.44 6.03
N GLU A 114 2.45 -0.76 5.90
CA GLU A 114 3.56 -1.03 4.98
C GLU A 114 3.03 -1.68 3.71
N ASN A 115 3.35 -1.09 2.56
CA ASN A 115 2.91 -1.57 1.27
C ASN A 115 4.08 -2.07 0.41
N ARG A 116 4.12 -3.39 0.20
CA ARG A 116 4.97 -4.10 -0.79
C ARG A 116 4.10 -4.78 -1.85
N CYS A 117 2.91 -4.24 -2.08
CA CYS A 117 1.88 -4.82 -2.91
C CYS A 117 1.82 -4.11 -4.28
N SER A 118 1.44 -4.83 -5.32
CA SER A 118 1.21 -4.24 -6.65
C SER A 118 -0.27 -3.99 -6.95
N GLY A 119 -1.17 -4.22 -5.99
CA GLY A 119 -2.59 -3.87 -6.10
C GLY A 119 -2.90 -2.45 -5.65
N ASP A 120 -4.16 -2.08 -5.76
CA ASP A 120 -4.65 -0.76 -5.39
C ASP A 120 -5.10 -0.74 -3.93
N ILE A 121 -4.90 0.38 -3.24
CA ILE A 121 -5.35 0.61 -1.87
C ILE A 121 -6.34 1.77 -1.90
N THR A 122 -7.52 1.56 -1.33
CA THR A 122 -8.56 2.60 -1.26
C THR A 122 -9.20 2.65 0.12
N PHE A 123 -9.12 3.80 0.77
CA PHE A 123 -9.88 4.07 1.98
C PHE A 123 -11.24 4.61 1.55
N LEU A 124 -12.29 3.82 1.77
CA LEU A 124 -13.66 4.20 1.45
C LEU A 124 -14.29 5.05 2.55
N ASP A 125 -13.84 4.86 3.79
CA ASP A 125 -14.21 5.67 4.94
C ASP A 125 -13.01 6.46 5.46
N THR A 126 -13.27 7.52 6.23
CA THR A 126 -12.22 8.30 6.87
C THR A 126 -11.59 7.50 8.01
N LEU A 127 -10.27 7.37 7.97
CA LEU A 127 -9.52 6.82 9.08
C LEU A 127 -9.36 7.88 10.18
N HIS A 128 -9.88 7.60 11.37
CA HIS A 128 -9.69 8.39 12.57
C HIS A 128 -8.63 7.74 13.46
N SER A 129 -7.53 8.44 13.70
CA SER A 129 -6.40 7.93 14.51
C SER A 129 -5.65 9.10 15.15
N ASN A 130 -4.75 8.83 16.10
CA ASN A 130 -3.81 9.85 16.54
C ASN A 130 -2.72 10.08 15.49
N GLU A 131 -2.23 8.99 14.90
CA GLU A 131 -1.27 9.05 13.79
C GLU A 131 -1.60 8.03 12.72
N PHE A 132 -1.16 8.31 11.51
CA PHE A 132 -1.16 7.35 10.41
C PHE A 132 0.17 7.43 9.66
N VAL A 133 0.91 6.34 9.68
CA VAL A 133 2.17 6.17 8.97
C VAL A 133 1.98 5.20 7.81
N TYR A 134 2.26 5.66 6.60
CA TYR A 134 2.28 4.82 5.40
C TYR A 134 3.68 4.75 4.82
N GLU A 135 4.18 3.55 4.66
CA GLU A 135 5.46 3.28 4.00
C GLU A 135 5.26 2.43 2.73
N GLN A 136 5.80 2.93 1.63
CA GLN A 136 5.76 2.25 0.34
C GLN A 136 7.12 1.69 -0.04
N TRP A 137 7.14 0.37 -0.32
CA TRP A 137 8.30 -0.36 -0.82
C TRP A 137 7.91 -1.17 -2.05
N GLU A 138 8.59 -0.97 -3.19
CA GLU A 138 8.45 -1.81 -4.41
C GLU A 138 7.01 -2.00 -4.91
N SER A 139 6.12 -1.03 -4.70
CA SER A 139 4.72 -1.12 -5.09
C SER A 139 4.43 -0.43 -6.43
N ASN A 140 3.37 -0.86 -7.14
CA ASN A 140 3.01 -0.39 -8.47
C ASN A 140 1.54 0.07 -8.61
N GLY A 141 0.71 -0.14 -7.60
CA GLY A 141 -0.71 0.23 -7.61
C GLY A 141 -0.94 1.72 -7.31
N VAL A 142 -2.20 2.08 -7.11
CA VAL A 142 -2.61 3.41 -6.67
C VAL A 142 -3.05 3.33 -5.21
N ALA A 143 -2.60 4.25 -4.37
CA ALA A 143 -3.03 4.33 -2.98
C ALA A 143 -3.83 5.62 -2.75
N ASN A 144 -5.06 5.49 -2.25
CA ASN A 144 -5.97 6.59 -1.95
C ASN A 144 -6.38 6.54 -0.48
N PHE A 145 -6.00 7.56 0.27
CA PHE A 145 -6.27 7.65 1.69
C PHE A 145 -7.21 8.80 2.04
N LEU A 146 -8.08 8.56 3.03
CA LEU A 146 -8.91 9.56 3.69
C LEU A 146 -8.59 9.51 5.18
N VAL A 147 -8.08 10.61 5.77
CA VAL A 147 -7.60 10.63 7.16
C VAL A 147 -8.09 11.85 7.93
N GLU A 148 -8.28 11.66 9.23
CA GLU A 148 -8.45 12.73 10.21
C GLU A 148 -7.66 12.35 11.46
N ASN A 149 -6.53 13.06 11.70
CA ASN A 149 -5.57 12.69 12.75
C ASN A 149 -4.71 13.87 13.21
N ASP A 150 -3.81 13.64 14.16
CA ASP A 150 -2.84 14.63 14.59
C ASP A 150 -1.55 14.58 13.77
N LEU A 151 -1.12 13.40 13.34
CA LEU A 151 0.09 13.22 12.55
C LEU A 151 -0.16 12.28 11.35
N THR A 152 0.16 12.76 10.16
CA THR A 152 0.21 11.93 8.94
C THR A 152 1.63 11.86 8.40
N VAL A 153 2.17 10.66 8.28
CA VAL A 153 3.49 10.40 7.68
C VAL A 153 3.32 9.55 6.42
N ILE A 154 3.78 10.07 5.28
CA ILE A 154 3.79 9.34 4.01
C ILE A 154 5.22 9.23 3.51
N THR A 155 5.72 8.00 3.40
CA THR A 155 7.06 7.70 2.94
C THR A 155 7.03 6.80 1.71
N MET A 156 7.45 7.33 0.56
CA MET A 156 7.54 6.61 -0.69
C MET A 156 9.00 6.31 -1.01
N HIS A 157 9.47 5.09 -0.70
CA HIS A 157 10.88 4.71 -0.89
C HIS A 157 11.19 4.34 -2.35
N VAL A 158 10.60 3.26 -2.86
CA VAL A 158 10.87 2.71 -4.19
C VAL A 158 9.56 2.23 -4.82
N GLY A 159 9.41 2.40 -6.13
CA GLY A 159 8.26 1.89 -6.88
C GLY A 159 7.66 2.91 -7.84
N PHE A 160 6.48 2.58 -8.35
CA PHE A 160 5.75 3.38 -9.34
C PHE A 160 4.35 3.78 -8.86
N SER A 161 4.00 3.48 -7.61
CA SER A 161 2.66 3.78 -7.09
C SER A 161 2.43 5.28 -7.00
N ASP A 162 1.29 5.72 -7.47
CA ASP A 162 0.76 7.05 -7.19
C ASP A 162 0.04 7.02 -5.83
N VAL A 163 0.38 7.95 -4.96
CA VAL A 163 -0.25 8.12 -3.64
C VAL A 163 -1.07 9.41 -3.61
N THR A 164 -2.34 9.31 -3.26
CA THR A 164 -3.21 10.44 -3.03
C THR A 164 -3.74 10.39 -1.60
N ILE A 165 -3.56 11.45 -0.84
CA ILE A 165 -4.10 11.54 0.52
C ILE A 165 -4.91 12.82 0.68
N LYS A 166 -6.05 12.68 1.37
CA LYS A 166 -7.01 13.76 1.63
C LYS A 166 -7.48 13.72 3.08
N GLY A 167 -7.98 14.85 3.56
CA GLY A 167 -8.53 14.94 4.90
C GLY A 167 -7.91 16.07 5.71
N ILE A 168 -7.76 15.86 7.02
CA ILE A 168 -7.27 16.87 7.95
C ILE A 168 -6.24 16.22 8.87
N THR A 169 -5.11 16.91 9.06
CA THR A 169 -4.09 16.53 10.04
C THR A 169 -3.50 17.77 10.71
N THR A 170 -2.98 17.65 11.91
CA THR A 170 -2.27 18.75 12.58
C THR A 170 -0.86 18.93 12.00
N GLN A 171 -0.21 17.82 11.66
CA GLN A 171 1.11 17.84 11.02
C GLN A 171 1.18 16.77 9.92
N ALA A 172 1.74 17.15 8.77
CA ALA A 172 2.04 16.25 7.68
C ALA A 172 3.56 16.12 7.50
N GLU A 173 4.07 14.89 7.40
CA GLU A 173 5.45 14.58 7.03
C GLU A 173 5.47 13.79 5.74
N LEU A 174 6.01 14.37 4.67
CA LEU A 174 5.89 13.85 3.32
C LEU A 174 7.27 13.61 2.71
N TYR A 175 7.61 12.38 2.46
CA TYR A 175 8.86 11.98 1.81
C TYR A 175 8.58 11.19 0.52
N SER A 176 9.28 11.55 -0.57
CA SER A 176 9.24 10.79 -1.81
C SER A 176 10.63 10.64 -2.43
N ALA A 177 11.07 9.40 -2.59
CA ALA A 177 12.19 8.99 -3.44
C ALA A 177 11.75 8.03 -4.57
N SER A 178 10.44 7.81 -4.68
CA SER A 178 9.80 6.96 -5.67
C SER A 178 9.64 7.66 -7.02
N THR A 179 9.35 6.91 -8.08
CA THR A 179 8.96 7.45 -9.38
C THR A 179 7.45 7.65 -9.53
N GLY A 180 6.66 7.28 -8.52
CA GLY A 180 5.25 7.62 -8.39
C GLY A 180 5.05 9.05 -7.89
N ARG A 181 3.82 9.54 -8.00
CA ARG A 181 3.45 10.91 -7.60
C ARG A 181 2.83 10.92 -6.22
N LEU A 182 3.22 11.89 -5.40
CA LEU A 182 2.59 12.16 -4.10
C LEU A 182 1.67 13.38 -4.21
N ARG A 183 0.37 13.17 -4.04
CA ARG A 183 -0.67 14.18 -4.10
C ARG A 183 -1.35 14.34 -2.74
N ALA A 184 -0.86 15.29 -1.96
CA ALA A 184 -1.39 15.67 -0.63
C ALA A 184 -2.01 17.08 -0.62
N LYS A 185 -2.31 17.68 -1.76
CA LYS A 185 -2.92 19.02 -1.86
C LYS A 185 -4.22 19.17 -1.09
N HIS A 186 -4.96 18.07 -0.91
CA HIS A 186 -6.24 18.04 -0.19
C HIS A 186 -6.13 17.43 1.21
N LEU A 187 -4.92 17.26 1.72
CA LEU A 187 -4.65 16.99 3.14
C LEU A 187 -4.41 18.34 3.82
N ILE A 188 -5.44 18.87 4.45
CA ILE A 188 -5.36 20.15 5.13
C ILE A 188 -4.51 20.01 6.38
N SER A 189 -3.40 20.74 6.43
CA SER A 189 -2.41 20.69 7.51
C SER A 189 -1.89 22.09 7.84
N PRO A 190 -1.89 22.51 9.12
CA PRO A 190 -1.19 23.73 9.53
C PRO A 190 0.34 23.63 9.29
N VAL A 191 0.92 22.51 9.64
CA VAL A 191 2.38 22.28 9.55
C VAL A 191 2.65 21.15 8.57
N THR A 192 3.49 21.42 7.54
CA THR A 192 3.94 20.38 6.61
C THR A 192 5.45 20.38 6.48
N LEU A 193 6.05 19.22 6.75
CA LEU A 193 7.46 18.93 6.53
C LEU A 193 7.56 18.05 5.28
N SER A 194 8.30 18.48 4.28
CA SER A 194 8.37 17.77 3.01
C SER A 194 9.79 17.60 2.49
N ASN A 195 10.07 16.43 1.91
CA ASN A 195 11.33 16.14 1.23
C ASN A 195 11.02 15.43 -0.09
N ASN A 196 11.28 16.11 -1.21
CA ASN A 196 11.16 15.54 -2.53
C ASN A 196 12.53 15.12 -3.08
N SER A 197 12.85 13.86 -2.94
CA SER A 197 14.04 13.20 -3.51
C SER A 197 13.67 12.42 -4.79
N SER A 198 12.67 12.90 -5.55
CA SER A 198 12.15 12.28 -6.77
C SER A 198 12.30 13.21 -7.98
N VAL A 199 12.13 12.64 -9.17
CA VAL A 199 11.97 13.39 -10.43
C VAL A 199 10.51 13.79 -10.68
N GLN A 200 9.57 13.26 -9.89
CA GLN A 200 8.15 13.58 -9.96
C GLN A 200 7.81 14.75 -9.05
N ASP A 201 6.80 15.51 -9.45
CA ASP A 201 6.27 16.59 -8.62
C ASP A 201 5.53 16.03 -7.40
N MET A 202 5.70 16.70 -6.25
CA MET A 202 4.94 16.51 -5.03
C MET A 202 3.95 17.65 -4.88
N GLU A 203 2.70 17.33 -4.57
CA GLU A 203 1.66 18.32 -4.28
C GLU A 203 1.29 18.26 -2.80
N LEU A 204 1.24 19.42 -2.12
CA LEU A 204 0.95 19.48 -0.69
C LEU A 204 0.16 20.75 -0.30
N TYR A 205 -0.25 20.78 0.96
CA TYR A 205 -0.92 21.90 1.59
C TYR A 205 -0.22 22.24 2.92
N ALA A 206 -0.08 23.53 3.22
CA ALA A 206 0.33 24.03 4.54
C ALA A 206 -0.30 25.41 4.76
N SER A 207 -0.82 25.69 5.97
CA SER A 207 -1.41 27.00 6.27
C SER A 207 -0.55 27.88 7.18
N ASP A 208 0.32 27.31 8.00
CA ASP A 208 1.09 28.05 9.01
C ASP A 208 2.59 27.92 8.79
N TYR A 209 3.08 26.70 8.56
CA TYR A 209 4.50 26.43 8.37
C TYR A 209 4.74 25.38 7.30
N LEU A 210 5.64 25.69 6.36
CA LEU A 210 6.14 24.74 5.36
C LEU A 210 7.66 24.62 5.44
N TYR A 211 8.16 23.40 5.69
CA TYR A 211 9.52 23.02 5.36
C TYR A 211 9.53 22.27 4.03
N ALA A 212 10.32 22.74 3.06
CA ALA A 212 10.43 22.12 1.73
C ALA A 212 11.88 21.83 1.37
N GLU A 213 12.24 20.55 1.31
CA GLU A 213 13.52 20.08 0.82
C GLU A 213 13.36 19.45 -0.57
N ILE A 214 14.17 19.92 -1.55
CA ILE A 214 14.15 19.43 -2.94
C ILE A 214 15.54 18.93 -3.30
N ASN A 215 15.67 17.62 -3.48
CA ASN A 215 16.96 16.97 -3.70
C ASN A 215 17.22 16.58 -5.17
N LEU A 216 16.18 16.48 -6.00
CA LEU A 216 16.30 16.15 -7.44
C LEU A 216 15.56 17.19 -8.31
N SER A 217 15.00 16.77 -9.45
CA SER A 217 14.37 17.67 -10.43
C SER A 217 12.85 17.80 -10.28
N GLY A 218 12.22 16.99 -9.44
CA GLY A 218 10.78 17.09 -9.17
C GLY A 218 10.48 18.31 -8.32
N ASN A 219 9.43 19.05 -8.67
CA ASN A 219 9.00 20.24 -7.94
C ASN A 219 8.23 19.88 -6.68
N ILE A 220 8.17 20.80 -5.72
CA ILE A 220 7.15 20.81 -4.68
C ILE A 220 6.15 21.93 -5.02
N LYS A 221 4.89 21.53 -5.21
CA LYS A 221 3.77 22.45 -5.44
C LYS A 221 2.92 22.52 -4.18
N TYR A 222 2.72 23.73 -3.65
CA TYR A 222 2.01 23.90 -2.37
C TYR A 222 0.83 24.85 -2.49
N ALA A 223 -0.14 24.65 -1.60
CA ALA A 223 -1.27 25.52 -1.39
C ALA A 223 -1.38 25.87 0.10
N GLY A 224 -2.27 26.82 0.46
CA GLY A 224 -2.57 27.20 1.85
C GLY A 224 -1.95 28.52 2.28
N GLY A 225 -0.95 29.04 1.56
CA GLY A 225 -0.36 30.34 1.83
C GLY A 225 0.34 30.46 3.19
N PRO A 226 1.22 29.53 3.60
CA PRO A 226 1.85 29.56 4.93
C PRO A 226 2.68 30.84 5.09
N PRO A 227 2.57 31.56 6.23
CA PRO A 227 3.35 32.77 6.47
C PRO A 227 4.84 32.49 6.72
N THR A 228 5.21 31.24 7.00
CA THR A 228 6.59 30.83 7.21
C THR A 228 6.93 29.67 6.30
N ILE A 229 7.97 29.86 5.47
CA ILE A 229 8.47 28.86 4.55
C ILE A 229 10.01 28.75 4.72
N ASP A 230 10.46 27.58 5.14
CA ASP A 230 11.87 27.22 5.15
C ASP A 230 12.19 26.28 4.01
N THR A 231 13.24 26.56 3.25
CA THR A 231 13.59 25.79 2.06
C THR A 231 15.02 25.29 2.06
N ARG A 232 15.21 24.08 1.53
CA ARG A 232 16.52 23.52 1.21
C ARG A 232 16.50 22.99 -0.21
N LEU A 233 17.04 23.76 -1.14
CA LEU A 233 17.05 23.44 -2.57
C LEU A 233 18.46 22.93 -2.95
N ILE A 234 18.58 21.62 -3.20
CA ILE A 234 19.82 20.93 -3.59
C ILE A 234 19.76 20.54 -5.06
N GLY A 235 18.61 20.05 -5.51
CA GLY A 235 18.35 19.66 -6.89
C GLY A 235 17.97 20.84 -7.78
N SER A 236 17.43 20.52 -8.97
CA SER A 236 16.97 21.51 -9.95
C SER A 236 15.45 21.77 -9.92
N GLY A 237 14.73 21.06 -9.07
CA GLY A 237 13.29 21.30 -8.86
C GLY A 237 13.03 22.62 -8.15
N GLU A 238 11.82 23.12 -8.27
CA GLU A 238 11.39 24.41 -7.76
C GLU A 238 10.27 24.24 -6.72
N LEU A 239 10.16 25.22 -5.82
CA LEU A 239 9.02 25.37 -4.92
C LEU A 239 8.01 26.32 -5.60
N ILE A 240 6.79 25.85 -5.86
CA ILE A 240 5.77 26.54 -6.66
C ILE A 240 4.48 26.64 -5.87
N GLU A 241 3.94 27.84 -5.72
CA GLU A 241 2.61 28.06 -5.17
C GLU A 241 1.53 27.84 -6.26
N PHE A 242 0.39 27.18 -5.90
CA PHE A 242 -0.71 26.94 -6.84
C PHE A 242 -1.50 28.23 -7.17
#